data_6557203c2c60d3528a5289d58a99a202
#
_entry.id   6557203c2c60d3528a5289d58a99a202
#
_cell.length_a   1.000
_cell.length_b   1.000
_cell.length_c   1.000
_cell.angle_alpha   90.00
_cell.angle_beta   90.00
_cell.angle_gamma   90.00
#
_symmetry.space_group_name_H-M   'P 1'
#
loop_
_entity.id
_entity.type
_entity.pdbx_description
1 polymer ?
#
loop_
_entity_poly.entity_id
_entity_poly.type
_entity_poly.pdbx_seq_one_letter_code
_entity_poly.pdbx_strand_id
1 'polypeptide(L)'
;RKEHVVCYPLLATRRQVRIYKDGTLQEPYDTLFDYGKYVRLGAGEGLRSPAIEKSRIEAVDAQPLPADKERLLSYFAEVLAAKASLESETDTEAAEEVPEGEKKSSIAALLAETMQRIDPQDPRTALYAYLNGRTAACDVDNVALVYPFGCNASQKLAVQRALGNRVSVVEGPPGTGKTQTILNIVANLLMQGKTVGVVSNNNAAVDNVRDKLSKYEYGALMAELGNRTRRQAFFADKQQDFMPDPTWRLPAEERTALRTRLGELSAAIDELFRVNAELADLRTKRSYAQCEYRHLLWEQPLDEARMRRVDRCFFRPIDSRRALSFRHLVTERWQGGRPSLALRAGLLFRCGAWPGKRLFADAELLPAYADRKFYETYIAELSARIARLGAPSDEQRAKSLIEAYGKVSEALFRDMLYRKYERLNEARQEERPPF
;
A
#
# COMPACT_ATOMS: atom_id res chain seq x y z
N ARG A 1 -63.22 -3.96 2.10
CA ARG A 1 -62.46 -4.05 0.83
C ARG A 1 -61.04 -3.57 1.12
N LYS A 2 -60.10 -4.51 1.11
CA LYS A 2 -58.67 -4.16 1.12
C LYS A 2 -58.31 -3.72 -0.30
N GLU A 3 -58.05 -2.45 -0.51
CA GLU A 3 -57.47 -1.97 -1.77
C GLU A 3 -56.09 -2.62 -1.93
N HIS A 4 -55.95 -3.45 -2.95
CA HIS A 4 -54.66 -3.95 -3.36
C HIS A 4 -53.90 -2.83 -4.08
N VAL A 5 -53.04 -2.11 -3.35
CA VAL A 5 -52.10 -1.17 -3.96
C VAL A 5 -51.10 -2.01 -4.75
N VAL A 6 -51.18 -1.96 -6.07
CA VAL A 6 -50.18 -2.58 -6.96
C VAL A 6 -48.96 -1.68 -6.97
N CYS A 7 -47.95 -2.04 -6.17
CA CYS A 7 -46.66 -1.37 -6.22
C CYS A 7 -45.84 -1.94 -7.38
N TYR A 8 -45.45 -1.09 -8.31
CA TYR A 8 -44.47 -1.46 -9.36
C TYR A 8 -43.07 -1.32 -8.85
N PRO A 9 -42.10 -2.21 -9.24
CA PRO A 9 -40.71 -2.05 -8.85
C PRO A 9 -40.09 -0.80 -9.48
N LEU A 10 -39.39 -0.02 -8.67
CA LEU A 10 -38.67 1.17 -9.10
C LEU A 10 -37.46 0.83 -10.00
N LEU A 11 -36.92 -0.35 -9.83
CA LEU A 11 -35.77 -0.88 -10.60
C LEU A 11 -35.87 -2.39 -10.70
N ALA A 12 -35.69 -2.95 -11.91
CA ALA A 12 -35.44 -4.36 -12.13
C ALA A 12 -34.04 -4.51 -12.73
N THR A 13 -33.10 -5.11 -12.00
CA THR A 13 -31.75 -5.32 -12.49
C THR A 13 -31.66 -6.70 -13.12
N ARG A 14 -31.35 -6.76 -14.42
CA ARG A 14 -31.09 -8.01 -15.19
C ARG A 14 -29.59 -8.13 -15.54
N ARG A 15 -28.71 -8.07 -14.56
CA ARG A 15 -27.29 -8.35 -14.75
C ARG A 15 -26.97 -9.66 -14.01
N GLN A 16 -25.82 -10.24 -14.28
CA GLN A 16 -25.30 -11.31 -13.45
C GLN A 16 -24.99 -10.75 -12.06
N VAL A 17 -25.95 -10.84 -11.16
CA VAL A 17 -25.90 -10.28 -9.82
C VAL A 17 -25.98 -11.42 -8.83
N ARG A 18 -25.06 -11.48 -7.89
CA ARG A 18 -25.14 -12.35 -6.71
C ARG A 18 -25.85 -11.60 -5.59
N ILE A 19 -26.87 -12.20 -5.03
CA ILE A 19 -27.73 -11.60 -4.02
C ILE A 19 -27.47 -12.28 -2.70
N TYR A 20 -27.12 -11.49 -1.70
CA TYR A 20 -26.86 -11.96 -0.33
C TYR A 20 -27.91 -11.37 0.61
N LYS A 21 -28.45 -12.21 1.51
CA LYS A 21 -29.34 -11.81 2.60
C LYS A 21 -28.62 -12.12 3.92
N ASP A 22 -28.42 -11.08 4.75
CA ASP A 22 -27.69 -11.20 6.00
C ASP A 22 -26.33 -11.94 5.82
N GLY A 23 -25.64 -11.65 4.71
CA GLY A 23 -24.36 -12.27 4.36
C GLY A 23 -24.42 -13.65 3.68
N THR A 24 -25.59 -14.27 3.57
CA THR A 24 -25.78 -15.61 2.97
C THR A 24 -26.25 -15.49 1.51
N LEU A 25 -25.57 -16.18 0.59
CA LEU A 25 -25.94 -16.22 -0.82
C LEU A 25 -27.35 -16.81 -0.99
N GLN A 26 -28.17 -16.12 -1.78
CA GLN A 26 -29.54 -16.50 -2.06
C GLN A 26 -29.66 -17.11 -3.47
N GLU A 27 -29.39 -18.38 -3.61
CA GLU A 27 -29.64 -19.13 -4.84
C GLU A 27 -31.07 -19.71 -4.81
N PRO A 28 -31.77 -19.78 -5.93
CA PRO A 28 -31.35 -19.46 -7.32
C PRO A 28 -31.68 -18.04 -7.79
N TYR A 29 -31.79 -17.06 -6.92
CA TYR A 29 -32.23 -15.72 -7.28
C TYR A 29 -31.13 -14.93 -8.01
N ASP A 30 -31.49 -14.38 -9.18
CA ASP A 30 -30.62 -13.58 -10.06
C ASP A 30 -31.16 -12.18 -10.35
N THR A 31 -32.38 -11.89 -9.91
CA THR A 31 -33.08 -10.63 -10.19
C THR A 31 -33.58 -10.00 -8.90
N LEU A 32 -33.39 -8.68 -8.79
CA LEU A 32 -33.85 -7.89 -7.65
C LEU A 32 -34.89 -6.87 -8.11
N PHE A 33 -36.05 -6.90 -7.47
CA PHE A 33 -37.13 -5.93 -7.66
C PHE A 33 -37.16 -4.97 -6.46
N ASP A 34 -36.83 -3.70 -6.71
CA ASP A 34 -36.76 -2.69 -5.67
C ASP A 34 -38.11 -1.95 -5.54
N TYR A 35 -38.69 -1.96 -4.34
CA TYR A 35 -39.94 -1.27 -3.98
C TYR A 35 -39.69 -0.17 -2.94
N GLY A 36 -38.45 0.38 -2.89
CA GLY A 36 -38.07 1.42 -1.93
C GLY A 36 -37.56 0.85 -0.61
N LYS A 37 -38.45 0.72 0.40
CA LYS A 37 -38.06 0.15 1.70
C LYS A 37 -37.89 -1.36 1.67
N TYR A 38 -38.56 -2.05 0.74
CA TYR A 38 -38.56 -3.52 0.60
C TYR A 38 -38.10 -3.93 -0.79
N VAL A 39 -37.51 -5.10 -0.88
CA VAL A 39 -37.12 -5.74 -2.13
C VAL A 39 -37.74 -7.13 -2.24
N ARG A 40 -37.91 -7.61 -3.48
CA ARG A 40 -38.23 -9.02 -3.76
C ARG A 40 -37.15 -9.58 -4.67
N LEU A 41 -36.86 -10.85 -4.46
CA LEU A 41 -35.91 -11.58 -5.29
C LEU A 41 -36.68 -12.43 -6.30
N GLY A 42 -36.14 -12.54 -7.52
CA GLY A 42 -36.70 -13.32 -8.61
C GLY A 42 -35.67 -14.25 -9.24
N ALA A 43 -36.15 -15.37 -9.76
CA ALA A 43 -35.37 -16.26 -10.58
C ALA A 43 -36.18 -16.64 -11.82
N GLY A 44 -35.62 -16.38 -13.00
CA GLY A 44 -36.33 -16.58 -14.27
C GLY A 44 -37.67 -15.87 -14.35
N GLU A 45 -38.66 -16.47 -15.04
CA GLU A 45 -39.96 -15.83 -15.29
C GLU A 45 -41.00 -15.95 -14.17
N GLY A 46 -40.77 -16.74 -13.12
CA GLY A 46 -41.84 -17.10 -12.20
C GLY A 46 -41.58 -17.12 -10.71
N LEU A 47 -40.36 -17.29 -10.25
CA LEU A 47 -40.10 -17.45 -8.83
C LEU A 47 -39.83 -16.05 -8.18
N ARG A 48 -40.68 -15.71 -7.20
CA ARG A 48 -40.52 -14.46 -6.44
C ARG A 48 -40.48 -14.73 -4.94
N SER A 49 -39.49 -14.19 -4.25
CA SER A 49 -39.41 -14.25 -2.79
C SER A 49 -40.51 -13.44 -2.12
N PRO A 50 -40.81 -13.66 -0.82
CA PRO A 50 -41.52 -12.69 0.01
C PRO A 50 -40.80 -11.35 0.01
N ALA A 51 -41.48 -10.29 0.42
CA ALA A 51 -40.86 -8.97 0.60
C ALA A 51 -39.83 -9.01 1.73
N ILE A 52 -38.62 -8.54 1.45
CA ILE A 52 -37.48 -8.50 2.38
C ILE A 52 -37.11 -7.03 2.59
N GLU A 53 -36.73 -6.64 3.79
CA GLU A 53 -36.25 -5.29 4.04
C GLU A 53 -34.93 -5.05 3.31
N LYS A 54 -34.84 -3.92 2.59
CA LYS A 54 -33.69 -3.62 1.71
C LYS A 54 -32.37 -3.56 2.46
N SER A 55 -32.38 -3.12 3.72
CA SER A 55 -31.20 -3.10 4.60
C SER A 55 -30.53 -4.47 4.83
N ARG A 56 -31.27 -5.56 4.62
CA ARG A 56 -30.81 -6.94 4.79
C ARG A 56 -30.30 -7.60 3.50
N ILE A 57 -30.39 -6.88 2.38
CA ILE A 57 -30.02 -7.41 1.06
C ILE A 57 -28.85 -6.65 0.50
N GLU A 58 -27.85 -7.39 0.09
CA GLU A 58 -26.71 -6.88 -0.67
C GLU A 58 -26.72 -7.55 -2.06
N ALA A 59 -26.73 -6.74 -3.11
CA ALA A 59 -26.67 -7.19 -4.49
C ALA A 59 -25.35 -6.72 -5.10
N VAL A 60 -24.54 -7.68 -5.54
CA VAL A 60 -23.18 -7.42 -6.04
C VAL A 60 -23.05 -7.94 -7.46
N ASP A 61 -22.58 -7.10 -8.38
CA ASP A 61 -22.28 -7.51 -9.75
C ASP A 61 -21.20 -8.58 -9.75
N ALA A 62 -21.52 -9.78 -10.23
CA ALA A 62 -20.61 -10.90 -10.36
C ALA A 62 -20.27 -11.11 -11.84
N GLN A 63 -18.98 -11.13 -12.14
CA GLN A 63 -18.49 -11.59 -13.45
C GLN A 63 -17.97 -13.03 -13.31
N PRO A 64 -18.26 -13.91 -14.26
CA PRO A 64 -17.72 -15.26 -14.24
C PRO A 64 -16.18 -15.19 -14.25
N LEU A 65 -15.56 -16.14 -13.58
CA LEU A 65 -14.11 -16.28 -13.63
C LEU A 65 -13.67 -16.57 -15.07
N PRO A 66 -12.52 -16.04 -15.51
CA PRO A 66 -11.88 -16.44 -16.74
C PRO A 66 -11.64 -17.97 -16.74
N ALA A 67 -11.89 -18.66 -17.85
CA ALA A 67 -11.82 -20.13 -17.93
C ALA A 67 -10.43 -20.70 -17.56
N ASP A 68 -9.35 -19.95 -17.81
CA ASP A 68 -7.99 -20.30 -17.39
C ASP A 68 -7.83 -20.31 -15.87
N LYS A 69 -8.47 -19.40 -15.17
CA LYS A 69 -8.45 -19.30 -13.71
C LYS A 69 -9.29 -20.39 -13.05
N GLU A 70 -10.43 -20.68 -13.62
CA GLU A 70 -11.29 -21.78 -13.17
C GLU A 70 -10.58 -23.13 -13.30
N ARG A 71 -9.93 -23.39 -14.44
CA ARG A 71 -9.09 -24.58 -14.64
C ARG A 71 -7.94 -24.69 -13.66
N LEU A 72 -7.27 -23.55 -13.37
CA LEU A 72 -6.18 -23.52 -12.41
C LEU A 72 -6.65 -23.91 -11.01
N LEU A 73 -7.79 -23.38 -10.56
CA LEU A 73 -8.35 -23.71 -9.25
C LEU A 73 -8.78 -25.17 -9.16
N SER A 74 -9.42 -25.72 -10.22
CA SER A 74 -9.79 -27.14 -10.31
C SER A 74 -8.54 -28.03 -10.22
N TYR A 75 -7.49 -27.69 -10.96
CA TYR A 75 -6.21 -28.41 -10.91
C TYR A 75 -5.60 -28.41 -9.49
N PHE A 76 -5.59 -27.29 -8.80
CA PHE A 76 -5.10 -27.25 -7.41
C PHE A 76 -5.95 -28.09 -6.47
N ALA A 77 -7.26 -28.10 -6.62
CA ALA A 77 -8.16 -28.92 -5.82
C ALA A 77 -7.90 -30.41 -6.06
N GLU A 78 -7.71 -30.84 -7.31
CA GLU A 78 -7.37 -32.20 -7.69
C GLU A 78 -6.01 -32.64 -7.13
N VAL A 79 -4.98 -31.81 -7.23
CA VAL A 79 -3.64 -32.10 -6.68
C VAL A 79 -3.69 -32.25 -5.16
N LEU A 80 -4.44 -31.40 -4.47
CA LEU A 80 -4.60 -31.49 -3.01
C LEU A 80 -5.37 -32.76 -2.61
N ALA A 81 -6.40 -33.12 -3.34
CA ALA A 81 -7.18 -34.34 -3.11
C ALA A 81 -6.33 -35.60 -3.34
N ALA A 82 -5.56 -35.64 -4.43
CA ALA A 82 -4.65 -36.75 -4.73
C ALA A 82 -3.57 -36.90 -3.64
N LYS A 83 -2.98 -35.79 -3.19
CA LYS A 83 -1.99 -35.79 -2.11
C LYS A 83 -2.59 -36.27 -0.79
N ALA A 84 -3.81 -35.86 -0.46
CA ALA A 84 -4.52 -36.29 0.74
C ALA A 84 -4.78 -37.83 0.72
N SER A 85 -5.11 -38.37 -0.43
CA SER A 85 -5.32 -39.84 -0.61
C SER A 85 -4.02 -40.62 -0.42
N LEU A 86 -2.92 -40.17 -1.01
CA LEU A 86 -1.58 -40.78 -0.84
C LEU A 86 -1.11 -40.74 0.62
N GLU A 87 -1.30 -39.64 1.32
CA GLU A 87 -0.93 -39.53 2.74
C GLU A 87 -1.79 -40.43 3.63
N SER A 88 -3.05 -40.66 3.29
CA SER A 88 -3.93 -41.60 4.00
C SER A 88 -3.55 -43.08 3.79
N GLU A 89 -3.01 -43.44 2.62
CA GLU A 89 -2.54 -44.77 2.32
C GLU A 89 -1.22 -45.10 3.05
N THR A 90 -0.28 -44.15 3.12
CA THR A 90 0.98 -44.32 3.82
C THR A 90 0.84 -44.38 5.34
N ASP A 91 -0.13 -43.65 5.91
CA ASP A 91 -0.44 -43.71 7.35
C ASP A 91 -1.12 -45.05 7.76
N THR A 92 -1.74 -45.78 6.80
CA THR A 92 -2.35 -47.09 7.06
C THR A 92 -1.31 -48.20 7.08
N GLU A 93 -0.21 -48.06 6.38
CA GLU A 93 0.91 -49.06 6.38
C GLU A 93 1.85 -48.90 7.58
N ALA A 94 1.87 -47.70 8.24
CA ALA A 94 2.72 -47.40 9.38
C ALA A 94 2.01 -47.51 10.76
N ALA A 95 0.75 -47.90 10.81
CA ALA A 95 -0.06 -47.91 12.03
C ALA A 95 0.02 -49.25 12.77
N GLU A 96 1.12 -49.54 13.44
CA GLU A 96 1.14 -50.29 14.67
C GLU A 96 1.07 -49.34 15.86
N GLU A 97 -0.06 -49.40 16.63
CA GLU A 97 -0.28 -48.78 17.93
C GLU A 97 -0.41 -47.23 18.01
N VAL A 98 -1.56 -46.70 17.55
CA VAL A 98 -2.05 -45.38 18.00
C VAL A 98 -3.49 -45.54 18.51
N PRO A 99 -3.85 -45.01 19.73
CA PRO A 99 -5.21 -45.17 20.30
C PRO A 99 -6.27 -44.58 19.38
N GLU A 100 -7.42 -45.33 19.26
CA GLU A 100 -8.60 -44.87 18.54
C GLU A 100 -9.11 -43.52 19.06
N GLY A 101 -8.72 -42.44 18.41
CA GLY A 101 -9.17 -41.09 18.76
C GLY A 101 -8.40 -39.95 18.06
N GLU A 102 -7.24 -40.21 17.55
CA GLU A 102 -6.41 -39.19 16.88
C GLU A 102 -6.01 -39.59 15.45
N LYS A 103 -6.98 -39.69 14.54
CA LYS A 103 -6.65 -39.60 13.11
C LYS A 103 -6.11 -38.18 12.87
N LYS A 104 -4.79 -38.05 12.71
CA LYS A 104 -4.17 -36.83 12.20
C LYS A 104 -4.74 -36.66 10.79
N SER A 105 -5.75 -35.79 10.64
CA SER A 105 -6.17 -35.38 9.31
C SER A 105 -4.97 -34.75 8.62
N SER A 106 -4.55 -35.33 7.51
CA SER A 106 -3.47 -34.80 6.68
C SER A 106 -3.72 -33.32 6.39
N ILE A 107 -2.66 -32.50 6.41
CA ILE A 107 -2.76 -31.09 6.04
C ILE A 107 -3.36 -30.95 4.64
N ALA A 108 -3.04 -31.87 3.72
CA ALA A 108 -3.60 -31.90 2.37
C ALA A 108 -5.11 -32.16 2.38
N ALA A 109 -5.60 -33.07 3.23
CA ALA A 109 -7.04 -33.34 3.39
C ALA A 109 -7.79 -32.11 3.92
N LEU A 110 -7.24 -31.43 4.94
CA LEU A 110 -7.81 -30.19 5.48
C LEU A 110 -7.84 -29.06 4.44
N LEU A 111 -6.78 -28.93 3.64
CA LEU A 111 -6.73 -27.94 2.56
C LEU A 111 -7.72 -28.28 1.44
N ALA A 112 -7.85 -29.55 1.05
CA ALA A 112 -8.82 -29.99 0.06
C ALA A 112 -10.27 -29.71 0.52
N GLU A 113 -10.61 -30.02 1.77
CA GLU A 113 -11.92 -29.69 2.36
C GLU A 113 -12.16 -28.16 2.40
N THR A 114 -11.13 -27.39 2.76
CA THR A 114 -11.23 -25.93 2.81
C THR A 114 -11.45 -25.34 1.42
N MET A 115 -10.74 -25.86 0.40
CA MET A 115 -10.91 -25.42 -0.99
C MET A 115 -12.33 -25.65 -1.52
N GLN A 116 -12.99 -26.74 -1.12
CA GLN A 116 -14.39 -27.01 -1.49
C GLN A 116 -15.39 -26.02 -0.87
N ARG A 117 -15.04 -25.42 0.26
CA ARG A 117 -15.87 -24.42 0.97
C ARG A 117 -15.66 -22.99 0.46
N ILE A 118 -14.58 -22.74 -0.27
CA ILE A 118 -14.27 -21.40 -0.81
C ILE A 118 -15.06 -21.21 -2.10
N ASP A 119 -15.89 -20.18 -2.13
CA ASP A 119 -16.51 -19.71 -3.38
C ASP A 119 -15.58 -18.70 -4.08
N PRO A 120 -14.85 -19.12 -5.13
CA PRO A 120 -13.94 -18.22 -5.84
C PRO A 120 -14.67 -17.17 -6.68
N GLN A 121 -15.97 -17.31 -6.85
CA GLN A 121 -16.81 -16.37 -7.60
C GLN A 121 -17.52 -15.36 -6.70
N ASP A 122 -17.30 -15.37 -5.37
CA ASP A 122 -17.86 -14.36 -4.46
C ASP A 122 -17.16 -13.00 -4.64
N PRO A 123 -17.83 -11.98 -5.23
CA PRO A 123 -17.22 -10.72 -5.56
C PRO A 123 -16.82 -9.88 -4.34
N ARG A 124 -17.24 -10.26 -3.14
CA ARG A 124 -16.88 -9.60 -1.88
C ARG A 124 -15.50 -10.01 -1.41
N THR A 125 -14.96 -11.12 -1.91
CA THR A 125 -13.69 -11.69 -1.45
C THR A 125 -12.48 -11.06 -2.13
N ALA A 126 -11.36 -11.07 -1.42
CA ALA A 126 -10.07 -10.70 -1.98
C ALA A 126 -9.61 -11.69 -3.06
N LEU A 127 -9.98 -12.98 -2.91
CA LEU A 127 -9.69 -14.02 -3.90
C LEU A 127 -10.32 -13.72 -5.25
N TYR A 128 -11.61 -13.38 -5.28
CA TYR A 128 -12.28 -12.97 -6.51
C TYR A 128 -11.62 -11.75 -7.16
N ALA A 129 -11.30 -10.75 -6.36
CA ALA A 129 -10.63 -9.54 -6.84
C ALA A 129 -9.26 -9.87 -7.45
N TYR A 130 -8.48 -10.73 -6.81
CA TYR A 130 -7.18 -11.17 -7.29
C TYR A 130 -7.29 -11.96 -8.61
N LEU A 131 -8.18 -12.93 -8.68
CA LEU A 131 -8.38 -13.77 -9.86
C LEU A 131 -8.86 -12.97 -11.09
N ASN A 132 -9.63 -11.91 -10.86
CA ASN A 132 -10.12 -11.03 -11.92
C ASN A 132 -9.19 -9.82 -12.19
N GLY A 133 -8.00 -9.75 -11.58
CA GLY A 133 -7.07 -8.63 -11.74
C GLY A 133 -7.59 -7.30 -11.17
N ARG A 134 -8.58 -7.33 -10.30
CA ARG A 134 -9.22 -6.16 -9.68
C ARG A 134 -8.71 -5.94 -8.25
N THR A 135 -7.40 -5.86 -8.09
CA THR A 135 -6.78 -5.71 -6.76
C THR A 135 -6.77 -4.28 -6.23
N ALA A 136 -7.10 -3.30 -7.08
CA ALA A 136 -7.02 -1.89 -6.76
C ALA A 136 -8.24 -1.37 -5.97
N ALA A 137 -7.97 -0.35 -5.19
CA ALA A 137 -8.85 0.61 -4.52
C ALA A 137 -10.07 0.04 -3.78
N CYS A 138 -9.88 -0.14 -2.48
CA CYS A 138 -10.97 0.10 -1.52
C CYS A 138 -11.03 1.62 -1.27
N ASP A 139 -12.22 2.20 -1.19
CA ASP A 139 -12.36 3.56 -0.66
C ASP A 139 -11.79 3.57 0.75
N VAL A 140 -10.60 4.11 0.89
CA VAL A 140 -10.07 4.44 2.22
C VAL A 140 -10.81 5.72 2.59
N ASP A 141 -11.73 5.62 3.55
CA ASP A 141 -12.30 6.81 4.17
C ASP A 141 -11.16 7.79 4.43
N ASN A 142 -11.36 9.07 4.12
CA ASN A 142 -10.38 10.15 4.24
C ASN A 142 -9.98 10.43 5.71
N VAL A 143 -9.96 9.40 6.54
CA VAL A 143 -9.57 9.43 7.94
C VAL A 143 -8.05 9.33 8.03
N ALA A 144 -7.43 10.28 8.69
CA ALA A 144 -6.00 10.25 8.93
C ALA A 144 -5.61 8.94 9.64
N LEU A 145 -4.70 8.18 9.04
CA LEU A 145 -4.23 6.89 9.55
C LEU A 145 -3.41 7.07 10.82
N VAL A 146 -3.51 6.13 11.75
CA VAL A 146 -2.74 6.13 12.99
C VAL A 146 -1.48 5.25 12.87
N TYR A 147 -0.40 5.67 13.51
CA TYR A 147 0.87 4.92 13.53
C TYR A 147 1.41 4.83 14.97
N PRO A 148 0.71 4.15 15.87
CA PRO A 148 1.09 4.06 17.28
C PRO A 148 2.44 3.38 17.51
N PHE A 149 2.90 2.60 16.56
CA PHE A 149 4.19 1.91 16.62
C PHE A 149 5.32 2.66 15.89
N GLY A 150 5.08 3.91 15.49
CA GLY A 150 5.99 4.70 14.66
C GLY A 150 6.04 4.22 13.20
N CYS A 151 6.61 5.03 12.33
CA CYS A 151 6.79 4.67 10.92
C CYS A 151 7.90 5.48 10.26
N ASN A 152 8.44 4.95 9.17
CA ASN A 152 9.23 5.70 8.19
C ASN A 152 8.44 5.89 6.89
N ALA A 153 9.02 6.56 5.90
CA ALA A 153 8.35 6.87 4.64
C ALA A 153 7.84 5.62 3.90
N SER A 154 8.68 4.60 3.77
CA SER A 154 8.31 3.36 3.07
C SER A 154 7.26 2.55 3.82
N GLN A 155 7.34 2.52 5.16
CA GLN A 155 6.35 1.87 6.01
C GLN A 155 5.00 2.59 5.95
N LYS A 156 4.99 3.94 5.99
CA LYS A 156 3.76 4.73 5.84
C LYS A 156 3.08 4.43 4.51
N LEU A 157 3.84 4.43 3.41
CA LEU A 157 3.32 4.07 2.08
C LEU A 157 2.81 2.63 2.02
N ALA A 158 3.51 1.67 2.65
CA ALA A 158 3.09 0.27 2.71
C ALA A 158 1.75 0.12 3.44
N VAL A 159 1.57 0.79 4.59
CA VAL A 159 0.30 0.80 5.34
C VAL A 159 -0.82 1.42 4.51
N GLN A 160 -0.59 2.58 3.88
CA GLN A 160 -1.57 3.23 3.00
C GLN A 160 -2.01 2.31 1.86
N ARG A 161 -1.07 1.64 1.19
CA ARG A 161 -1.37 0.68 0.12
C ARG A 161 -2.09 -0.56 0.62
N ALA A 162 -1.72 -1.09 1.78
CA ALA A 162 -2.36 -2.25 2.38
C ALA A 162 -3.83 -1.98 2.74
N LEU A 163 -4.15 -0.78 3.20
CA LEU A 163 -5.50 -0.37 3.55
C LEU A 163 -6.33 0.06 2.33
N GLY A 164 -5.68 0.63 1.32
CA GLY A 164 -6.31 1.12 0.10
C GLY A 164 -6.50 0.07 -1.00
N ASN A 165 -6.05 -1.17 -0.81
CA ASN A 165 -6.17 -2.23 -1.80
C ASN A 165 -6.71 -3.52 -1.16
N ARG A 166 -7.44 -4.31 -1.93
CA ARG A 166 -7.92 -5.63 -1.48
C ARG A 166 -6.80 -6.65 -1.30
N VAL A 167 -5.75 -6.52 -2.12
CA VAL A 167 -4.54 -7.35 -2.04
C VAL A 167 -3.33 -6.45 -2.16
N SER A 168 -2.37 -6.59 -1.25
CA SER A 168 -1.10 -5.89 -1.30
C SER A 168 0.04 -6.81 -0.88
N VAL A 169 1.21 -6.64 -1.49
CA VAL A 169 2.43 -7.36 -1.18
C VAL A 169 3.44 -6.39 -0.60
N VAL A 170 4.00 -6.72 0.57
CA VAL A 170 5.02 -5.91 1.25
C VAL A 170 6.30 -6.73 1.36
N GLU A 171 7.28 -6.38 0.54
CA GLU A 171 8.59 -7.02 0.52
C GLU A 171 9.62 -6.16 1.25
N GLY A 172 10.63 -6.80 1.79
CA GLY A 172 11.76 -6.11 2.43
C GLY A 172 12.73 -7.09 3.08
N PRO A 173 14.04 -6.78 3.10
CA PRO A 173 15.03 -7.60 3.79
C PRO A 173 14.79 -7.61 5.32
N PRO A 174 15.46 -8.52 6.06
CA PRO A 174 15.46 -8.48 7.52
C PRO A 174 15.88 -7.11 8.06
N GLY A 175 15.24 -6.66 9.16
CA GLY A 175 15.57 -5.37 9.78
C GLY A 175 14.85 -4.14 9.21
N THR A 176 14.11 -4.23 8.10
CA THR A 176 13.38 -3.09 7.51
C THR A 176 12.12 -2.68 8.26
N GLY A 177 11.78 -3.37 9.35
CA GLY A 177 10.61 -3.05 10.17
C GLY A 177 9.28 -3.61 9.64
N LYS A 178 9.31 -4.74 8.89
CA LYS A 178 8.07 -5.41 8.42
C LYS A 178 7.06 -5.68 9.53
N THR A 179 7.51 -6.16 10.69
CA THR A 179 6.60 -6.39 11.84
C THR A 179 5.96 -5.08 12.31
N GLN A 180 6.69 -3.98 12.34
CA GLN A 180 6.15 -2.66 12.69
C GLN A 180 5.08 -2.19 11.69
N THR A 181 5.30 -2.45 10.40
CA THR A 181 4.31 -2.21 9.34
C THR A 181 3.04 -3.04 9.59
N ILE A 182 3.18 -4.34 9.90
CA ILE A 182 2.04 -5.23 10.23
C ILE A 182 1.26 -4.67 11.43
N LEU A 183 1.95 -4.27 12.50
CA LEU A 183 1.29 -3.71 13.68
C LEU A 183 0.49 -2.45 13.37
N ASN A 184 1.02 -1.55 12.55
CA ASN A 184 0.31 -0.35 12.12
C ASN A 184 -0.90 -0.67 11.21
N ILE A 185 -0.80 -1.69 10.33
CA ILE A 185 -1.95 -2.18 9.55
C ILE A 185 -3.03 -2.71 10.49
N VAL A 186 -2.66 -3.55 11.45
CA VAL A 186 -3.58 -4.09 12.48
C VAL A 186 -4.27 -2.96 13.24
N ALA A 187 -3.51 -1.98 13.73
CA ALA A 187 -4.07 -0.84 14.46
C ALA A 187 -5.13 -0.09 13.65
N ASN A 188 -4.84 0.21 12.38
CA ASN A 188 -5.79 0.92 11.52
C ASN A 188 -7.03 0.09 11.17
N LEU A 189 -6.88 -1.21 10.96
CA LEU A 189 -8.03 -2.10 10.74
C LEU A 189 -8.92 -2.19 12.00
N LEU A 190 -8.32 -2.25 13.19
CA LEU A 190 -9.06 -2.19 14.46
C LEU A 190 -9.76 -0.84 14.67
N MET A 191 -9.13 0.28 14.25
CA MET A 191 -9.76 1.62 14.23
C MET A 191 -11.01 1.66 13.35
N GLN A 192 -11.02 0.89 12.26
CA GLN A 192 -12.17 0.73 11.36
C GLN A 192 -13.18 -0.32 11.86
N GLY A 193 -13.00 -0.88 13.04
CA GLY A 193 -13.88 -1.90 13.62
C GLY A 193 -13.76 -3.28 12.97
N LYS A 194 -12.74 -3.52 12.14
CA LYS A 194 -12.51 -4.80 11.46
C LYS A 194 -11.81 -5.80 12.37
N THR A 195 -12.02 -7.08 12.11
CA THR A 195 -11.24 -8.18 12.70
C THR A 195 -10.05 -8.50 11.80
N VAL A 196 -8.93 -8.93 12.40
CA VAL A 196 -7.69 -9.18 11.68
C VAL A 196 -7.16 -10.57 12.00
N GLY A 197 -6.88 -11.36 10.97
CA GLY A 197 -6.17 -12.64 11.10
C GLY A 197 -4.70 -12.48 10.69
N VAL A 198 -3.78 -12.85 11.58
CA VAL A 198 -2.34 -12.94 11.27
C VAL A 198 -1.98 -14.41 11.13
N VAL A 199 -1.57 -14.83 9.94
CA VAL A 199 -1.25 -16.23 9.64
C VAL A 199 0.20 -16.37 9.13
N SER A 200 0.85 -17.47 9.53
CA SER A 200 2.19 -17.80 9.06
C SER A 200 2.39 -19.33 9.12
N ASN A 201 3.23 -19.85 8.24
CA ASN A 201 3.68 -21.24 8.28
C ASN A 201 4.62 -21.50 9.48
N ASN A 202 5.19 -20.46 10.08
CA ASN A 202 6.07 -20.55 11.22
C ASN A 202 5.46 -19.83 12.44
N ASN A 203 5.28 -20.58 13.53
CA ASN A 203 4.77 -20.04 14.79
C ASN A 203 5.62 -18.88 15.32
N ALA A 204 6.94 -18.93 15.19
CA ALA A 204 7.85 -17.89 15.65
C ALA A 204 7.56 -16.52 15.01
N ALA A 205 7.05 -16.48 13.78
CA ALA A 205 6.68 -15.24 13.12
C ALA A 205 5.42 -14.62 13.75
N VAL A 206 4.43 -15.43 14.13
CA VAL A 206 3.22 -14.97 14.84
C VAL A 206 3.58 -14.56 16.26
N ASP A 207 4.42 -15.36 16.94
CA ASP A 207 4.90 -15.07 18.30
C ASP A 207 5.63 -13.72 18.35
N ASN A 208 6.43 -13.37 17.33
CA ASN A 208 7.09 -12.06 17.24
C ASN A 208 6.07 -10.90 17.16
N VAL A 209 4.94 -11.08 16.48
CA VAL A 209 3.87 -10.07 16.44
C VAL A 209 3.21 -9.95 17.82
N ARG A 210 2.91 -11.09 18.45
CA ARG A 210 2.35 -11.14 19.82
C ARG A 210 3.27 -10.44 20.83
N ASP A 211 4.55 -10.81 20.86
CA ASP A 211 5.51 -10.29 21.82
C ASP A 211 5.68 -8.78 21.69
N LYS A 212 5.63 -8.27 20.44
CA LYS A 212 5.62 -6.84 20.21
C LYS A 212 4.35 -6.16 20.67
N LEU A 213 3.16 -6.73 20.42
CA LEU A 213 1.91 -6.19 20.95
C LEU A 213 1.89 -6.20 22.48
N SER A 214 2.40 -7.26 23.11
CA SER A 214 2.51 -7.36 24.58
C SER A 214 3.42 -6.30 25.18
N LYS A 215 4.51 -5.92 24.50
CA LYS A 215 5.39 -4.81 24.92
C LYS A 215 4.69 -3.46 24.97
N TYR A 216 3.64 -3.27 24.18
CA TYR A 216 2.80 -2.07 24.15
C TYR A 216 1.52 -2.21 24.98
N GLU A 217 1.41 -3.26 25.82
CA GLU A 217 0.23 -3.56 26.65
C GLU A 217 -1.02 -3.98 25.84
N TYR A 218 -0.85 -4.37 24.57
CA TYR A 218 -1.94 -4.79 23.69
C TYR A 218 -2.04 -6.31 23.50
N GLY A 219 -1.32 -7.11 24.29
CA GLY A 219 -1.30 -8.57 24.17
C GLY A 219 -2.67 -9.22 24.30
N ALA A 220 -3.53 -8.68 25.17
CA ALA A 220 -4.88 -9.18 25.37
C ALA A 220 -5.83 -8.98 24.16
N LEU A 221 -5.43 -8.22 23.14
CA LEU A 221 -6.19 -8.09 21.89
C LEU A 221 -6.06 -9.30 20.96
N MET A 222 -5.14 -10.24 21.28
CA MET A 222 -4.85 -11.39 20.42
C MET A 222 -5.49 -12.67 20.94
N ALA A 223 -6.15 -13.42 20.04
CA ALA A 223 -6.56 -14.79 20.25
C ALA A 223 -5.58 -15.74 19.55
N GLU A 224 -4.93 -16.61 20.31
CA GLU A 224 -3.98 -17.60 19.78
C GLU A 224 -4.72 -18.88 19.34
N LEU A 225 -5.11 -18.95 18.07
CA LEU A 225 -5.95 -20.04 17.53
C LEU A 225 -5.19 -21.00 16.60
N GLY A 226 -3.87 -20.85 16.48
CA GLY A 226 -3.06 -21.49 15.46
C GLY A 226 -3.07 -23.00 15.44
N ASN A 227 -2.82 -23.68 16.56
CA ASN A 227 -2.90 -25.14 16.67
C ASN A 227 -3.89 -25.57 17.74
N ARG A 228 -4.22 -26.90 17.78
CA ARG A 228 -5.19 -27.44 18.74
C ARG A 228 -4.81 -27.14 20.19
N THR A 229 -3.55 -27.31 20.53
CA THR A 229 -3.03 -27.06 21.89
C THR A 229 -3.17 -25.59 22.29
N ARG A 230 -2.75 -24.67 21.43
CA ARG A 230 -2.89 -23.21 21.68
C ARG A 230 -4.35 -22.80 21.78
N ARG A 231 -5.21 -23.33 20.89
CA ARG A 231 -6.65 -23.06 20.92
C ARG A 231 -7.29 -23.59 22.20
N GLN A 232 -6.95 -24.81 22.63
CA GLN A 232 -7.43 -25.36 23.89
C GLN A 232 -6.94 -24.55 25.08
N ALA A 233 -5.68 -24.15 25.11
CA ALA A 233 -5.14 -23.30 26.13
C ALA A 233 -5.82 -21.92 26.18
N PHE A 234 -6.08 -21.31 25.03
CA PHE A 234 -6.80 -20.05 24.91
C PHE A 234 -8.23 -20.11 25.47
N PHE A 235 -8.96 -21.19 25.20
CA PHE A 235 -10.32 -21.37 25.73
C PHE A 235 -10.36 -21.91 27.17
N ALA A 236 -9.33 -22.61 27.62
CA ALA A 236 -9.21 -23.09 29.00
C ALA A 236 -8.73 -22.00 29.97
N ASP A 237 -7.87 -21.11 29.47
CA ASP A 237 -7.47 -19.94 30.20
C ASP A 237 -8.72 -19.05 30.31
N LYS A 238 -9.27 -18.92 31.52
CA LYS A 238 -10.38 -17.98 31.77
C LYS A 238 -9.83 -16.64 31.36
N GLN A 239 -10.26 -16.18 30.18
CA GLN A 239 -9.81 -14.93 29.56
C GLN A 239 -9.72 -13.88 30.66
N GLN A 240 -8.51 -13.44 30.97
CA GLN A 240 -8.32 -12.21 31.72
C GLN A 240 -9.08 -11.16 30.93
N ASP A 241 -10.21 -10.71 31.45
CA ASP A 241 -10.99 -9.67 30.79
C ASP A 241 -10.01 -8.52 30.56
N PHE A 242 -9.77 -8.21 29.29
CA PHE A 242 -8.96 -7.05 28.92
C PHE A 242 -9.61 -5.84 29.57
N MET A 243 -8.97 -5.29 30.60
CA MET A 243 -9.39 -4.05 31.24
C MET A 243 -8.45 -2.94 30.81
N PRO A 244 -8.84 -2.12 29.85
CA PRO A 244 -8.03 -0.97 29.45
C PRO A 244 -7.96 0.03 30.60
N ASP A 245 -6.80 0.67 30.75
CA ASP A 245 -6.60 1.72 31.73
C ASP A 245 -7.64 2.84 31.54
N PRO A 246 -8.36 3.27 32.60
CA PRO A 246 -9.31 4.38 32.54
C PRO A 246 -8.71 5.69 31.98
N THR A 247 -7.41 5.90 32.13
CA THR A 247 -6.70 7.06 31.58
C THR A 247 -6.66 7.08 30.05
N TRP A 248 -6.98 5.97 29.38
CA TRP A 248 -7.07 5.90 27.92
C TRP A 248 -8.29 6.60 27.36
N ARG A 249 -9.30 6.84 28.18
CA ARG A 249 -10.52 7.51 27.77
C ARG A 249 -10.27 9.00 27.57
N LEU A 250 -10.47 9.48 26.37
CA LEU A 250 -10.37 10.89 26.03
C LEU A 250 -11.75 11.57 26.07
N PRO A 251 -11.84 12.80 26.63
CA PRO A 251 -13.00 13.67 26.44
C PRO A 251 -13.29 13.90 24.94
N ALA A 252 -14.56 14.15 24.62
CA ALA A 252 -14.97 14.31 23.20
C ALA A 252 -14.25 15.47 22.50
N GLU A 253 -14.06 16.58 23.22
CA GLU A 253 -13.38 17.77 22.71
C GLU A 253 -11.90 17.49 22.44
N GLU A 254 -11.20 16.87 23.40
CA GLU A 254 -9.79 16.51 23.28
C GLU A 254 -9.56 15.51 22.12
N ARG A 255 -10.43 14.50 22.00
CA ARG A 255 -10.36 13.55 20.89
C ARG A 255 -10.51 14.24 19.54
N THR A 256 -11.42 15.21 19.44
CA THR A 256 -11.62 15.97 18.18
C THR A 256 -10.39 16.84 17.89
N ALA A 257 -9.83 17.50 18.88
CA ALA A 257 -8.59 18.26 18.76
C ALA A 257 -7.42 17.38 18.31
N LEU A 258 -7.27 16.18 18.92
CA LEU A 258 -6.21 15.24 18.55
C LEU A 258 -6.39 14.70 17.13
N ARG A 259 -7.62 14.48 16.66
CA ARG A 259 -7.88 14.08 15.25
C ARG A 259 -7.48 15.17 14.26
N THR A 260 -7.81 16.42 14.55
CA THR A 260 -7.38 17.56 13.73
C THR A 260 -5.86 17.65 13.72
N ARG A 261 -5.24 17.54 14.91
CA ARG A 261 -3.79 17.56 15.05
C ARG A 261 -3.10 16.40 14.33
N LEU A 262 -3.70 15.20 14.33
CA LEU A 262 -3.21 14.04 13.58
C LEU A 262 -3.16 14.35 12.07
N GLY A 263 -4.21 14.99 11.53
CA GLY A 263 -4.26 15.41 10.13
C GLY A 263 -3.15 16.40 9.77
N GLU A 264 -2.94 17.42 10.59
CA GLU A 264 -1.86 18.40 10.41
C GLU A 264 -0.47 17.74 10.43
N LEU A 265 -0.24 16.89 11.43
CA LEU A 265 1.03 16.15 11.55
C LEU A 265 1.24 15.18 10.38
N SER A 266 0.18 14.50 9.92
CA SER A 266 0.25 13.65 8.74
C SER A 266 0.70 14.42 7.50
N ALA A 267 0.09 15.58 7.24
CA ALA A 267 0.45 16.43 6.11
C ALA A 267 1.91 16.95 6.22
N ALA A 268 2.33 17.35 7.42
CA ALA A 268 3.70 17.80 7.65
C ALA A 268 4.74 16.69 7.44
N ILE A 269 4.42 15.45 7.85
CA ILE A 269 5.29 14.29 7.65
C ILE A 269 5.33 13.88 6.16
N ASP A 270 4.21 13.96 5.45
CA ASP A 270 4.18 13.65 4.02
C ASP A 270 5.06 14.64 3.23
N GLU A 271 5.00 15.92 3.56
CA GLU A 271 5.88 16.93 2.96
C GLU A 271 7.35 16.67 3.31
N LEU A 272 7.65 16.33 4.56
CA LEU A 272 9.00 15.97 4.98
C LEU A 272 9.54 14.78 4.18
N PHE A 273 8.74 13.72 4.01
CA PHE A 273 9.14 12.54 3.24
C PHE A 273 9.33 12.86 1.76
N ARG A 274 8.47 13.72 1.19
CA ARG A 274 8.61 14.20 -0.18
C ARG A 274 9.93 14.95 -0.39
N VAL A 275 10.26 15.89 0.53
CA VAL A 275 11.51 16.65 0.47
C VAL A 275 12.72 15.73 0.61
N ASN A 276 12.68 14.78 1.55
CA ASN A 276 13.77 13.83 1.74
C ASN A 276 13.99 12.92 0.52
N ALA A 277 12.92 12.47 -0.13
CA ALA A 277 13.01 11.69 -1.37
C ALA A 277 13.62 12.52 -2.52
N GLU A 278 13.23 13.79 -2.65
CA GLU A 278 13.80 14.72 -3.63
C GLU A 278 15.29 14.98 -3.36
N LEU A 279 15.66 15.17 -2.11
CA LEU A 279 17.07 15.32 -1.71
C LEU A 279 17.92 14.08 -2.02
N ALA A 280 17.38 12.88 -1.78
CA ALA A 280 18.07 11.63 -2.10
C ALA A 280 18.29 11.48 -3.62
N ASP A 281 17.28 11.78 -4.42
CA ASP A 281 17.37 11.77 -5.90
C ASP A 281 18.41 12.79 -6.41
N LEU A 282 18.36 14.03 -5.91
CA LEU A 282 19.33 15.07 -6.29
C LEU A 282 20.75 14.70 -5.90
N ARG A 283 20.96 14.10 -4.71
CA ARG A 283 22.29 13.63 -4.26
C ARG A 283 22.80 12.52 -5.16
N THR A 284 21.94 11.59 -5.53
CA THR A 284 22.27 10.50 -6.46
C THR A 284 22.65 11.03 -7.84
N LYS A 285 21.85 11.94 -8.42
CA LYS A 285 22.13 12.59 -9.70
C LYS A 285 23.46 13.36 -9.66
N ARG A 286 23.72 14.08 -8.58
CA ARG A 286 25.00 14.79 -8.40
C ARG A 286 26.17 13.81 -8.34
N SER A 287 26.05 12.71 -7.59
CA SER A 287 27.11 11.70 -7.49
C SER A 287 27.43 11.07 -8.86
N TYR A 288 26.41 10.74 -9.64
CA TYR A 288 26.61 10.24 -11.01
C TYR A 288 27.28 11.31 -11.89
N ALA A 289 26.78 12.53 -11.90
CA ALA A 289 27.36 13.61 -12.70
C ALA A 289 28.83 13.89 -12.31
N GLN A 290 29.18 13.80 -11.02
CA GLN A 290 30.55 13.95 -10.55
C GLN A 290 31.46 12.78 -10.99
N CYS A 291 30.92 11.56 -11.07
CA CYS A 291 31.63 10.41 -11.57
C CYS A 291 31.96 10.55 -13.06
N GLU A 292 30.94 10.86 -13.85
CA GLU A 292 31.07 11.13 -15.30
C GLU A 292 32.01 12.28 -15.60
N TYR A 293 31.92 13.38 -14.82
CA TYR A 293 32.80 14.52 -14.98
C TYR A 293 34.27 14.16 -14.73
N ARG A 294 34.56 13.35 -13.68
CA ARG A 294 35.94 12.90 -13.43
C ARG A 294 36.47 12.02 -14.57
N HIS A 295 35.62 11.16 -15.13
CA HIS A 295 35.95 10.31 -16.27
C HIS A 295 36.27 11.16 -17.51
N LEU A 296 35.43 12.14 -17.81
CA LEU A 296 35.64 13.09 -18.89
C LEU A 296 36.97 13.84 -18.78
N LEU A 297 37.31 14.33 -17.57
CA LEU A 297 38.59 15.04 -17.34
C LEU A 297 39.81 14.13 -17.50
N TRP A 298 39.67 12.82 -17.21
CA TRP A 298 40.73 11.83 -17.42
C TRP A 298 40.92 11.47 -18.87
N GLU A 299 39.82 11.29 -19.64
CA GLU A 299 39.88 10.95 -21.05
C GLU A 299 40.29 12.13 -21.95
N GLN A 300 39.87 13.34 -21.61
CA GLN A 300 40.05 14.54 -22.41
C GLN A 300 40.63 15.69 -21.60
N PRO A 301 41.95 15.66 -21.31
CA PRO A 301 42.60 16.77 -20.64
C PRO A 301 42.57 18.02 -21.52
N LEU A 302 41.81 19.02 -21.11
CA LEU A 302 41.62 20.28 -21.83
C LEU A 302 42.55 21.35 -21.31
N ASP A 303 43.20 22.09 -22.23
CA ASP A 303 44.02 23.28 -21.92
C ASP A 303 43.12 24.40 -21.38
N GLU A 304 43.34 24.79 -20.12
CA GLU A 304 42.56 25.82 -19.47
C GLU A 304 42.69 27.21 -20.15
N ALA A 305 43.83 27.49 -20.77
CA ALA A 305 44.03 28.77 -21.45
C ALA A 305 43.12 28.82 -22.74
N ARG A 306 42.98 27.70 -23.41
CA ARG A 306 42.05 27.54 -24.54
C ARG A 306 40.59 27.62 -24.09
N MET A 307 40.25 26.97 -23.00
CA MET A 307 38.90 27.02 -22.39
C MET A 307 38.49 28.47 -22.10
N ARG A 308 39.35 29.23 -21.43
CA ARG A 308 39.10 30.66 -21.11
C ARG A 308 38.93 31.54 -22.36
N ARG A 309 39.54 31.18 -23.51
CA ARG A 309 39.30 31.91 -24.79
C ARG A 309 37.88 31.66 -25.28
N VAL A 310 37.39 30.42 -25.21
CA VAL A 310 36.01 30.07 -25.58
C VAL A 310 35.02 30.73 -24.62
N ASP A 311 35.26 30.71 -23.29
CA ASP A 311 34.44 31.37 -22.28
C ASP A 311 34.18 32.87 -22.61
N ARG A 312 35.21 33.59 -23.09
CA ARG A 312 35.09 35.01 -23.45
C ARG A 312 34.20 35.26 -24.68
N CYS A 313 33.83 34.25 -25.40
CA CYS A 313 32.88 34.35 -26.50
C CYS A 313 31.43 34.32 -26.06
N PHE A 314 31.15 33.99 -24.79
CA PHE A 314 29.82 34.01 -24.23
C PHE A 314 29.52 35.34 -23.54
N PHE A 315 28.42 35.96 -23.96
CA PHE A 315 27.93 37.21 -23.36
C PHE A 315 26.81 36.96 -22.32
N ARG A 316 26.35 35.69 -22.18
CA ARG A 316 25.45 35.26 -21.15
C ARG A 316 26.07 34.12 -20.35
N PRO A 317 25.78 34.00 -19.03
CA PRO A 317 26.24 32.87 -18.24
C PRO A 317 25.77 31.55 -18.86
N ILE A 318 26.66 30.59 -18.92
CA ILE A 318 26.32 29.24 -19.42
C ILE A 318 25.69 28.48 -18.28
N ASP A 319 24.46 28.05 -18.45
CA ASP A 319 23.79 27.05 -17.60
C ASP A 319 23.85 25.68 -18.28
N SER A 320 23.43 24.60 -17.57
CA SER A 320 23.49 23.24 -18.08
C SER A 320 22.69 23.07 -19.38
N ARG A 321 21.55 23.74 -19.54
CA ARG A 321 20.70 23.69 -20.74
C ARG A 321 21.38 24.36 -21.95
N ARG A 322 22.04 25.50 -21.71
CA ARG A 322 22.79 26.22 -22.76
C ARG A 322 24.02 25.46 -23.17
N ALA A 323 24.74 24.85 -22.23
CA ALA A 323 25.87 23.97 -22.53
C ALA A 323 25.46 22.79 -23.41
N LEU A 324 24.34 22.14 -23.09
CA LEU A 324 23.78 21.06 -23.90
C LEU A 324 23.32 21.52 -25.29
N SER A 325 22.68 22.69 -25.38
CA SER A 325 22.28 23.29 -26.65
C SER A 325 23.50 23.66 -27.51
N PHE A 326 24.56 24.17 -26.87
CA PHE A 326 25.82 24.48 -27.53
C PHE A 326 26.48 23.21 -28.07
N ARG A 327 26.56 22.14 -27.27
CA ARG A 327 27.05 20.83 -27.69
C ARG A 327 26.31 20.34 -28.96
N HIS A 328 24.97 20.28 -28.91
CA HIS A 328 24.15 19.85 -30.03
C HIS A 328 24.43 20.64 -31.31
N LEU A 329 24.57 21.98 -31.21
CA LEU A 329 24.87 22.82 -32.35
C LEU A 329 26.25 22.58 -32.93
N VAL A 330 27.27 22.35 -32.11
CA VAL A 330 28.66 22.19 -32.58
C VAL A 330 29.00 20.76 -32.98
N THR A 331 28.27 19.74 -32.49
CA THR A 331 28.50 18.34 -32.87
C THR A 331 27.64 17.90 -34.04
N GLU A 332 26.35 18.23 -34.04
CA GLU A 332 25.39 17.67 -34.98
C GLU A 332 25.13 18.60 -36.18
N ARG A 333 25.20 19.92 -35.99
CA ARG A 333 24.88 20.88 -37.04
C ARG A 333 26.09 21.54 -37.68
N TRP A 334 27.29 21.32 -37.17
CA TRP A 334 28.50 21.83 -37.72
C TRP A 334 29.46 20.71 -38.12
N GLN A 335 29.61 20.52 -39.41
CA GLN A 335 30.50 19.51 -40.01
C GLN A 335 31.88 20.08 -40.39
N GLY A 336 32.26 21.22 -39.83
CA GLY A 336 33.48 21.94 -40.20
C GLY A 336 33.27 22.99 -41.32
N GLY A 337 34.27 23.79 -41.57
CA GLY A 337 34.21 24.85 -42.55
C GLY A 337 33.50 26.14 -42.12
N ARG A 338 32.94 26.91 -43.04
CA ARG A 338 32.25 28.17 -42.75
C ARG A 338 30.89 27.89 -42.08
N PRO A 339 30.64 28.41 -40.83
CA PRO A 339 29.39 28.17 -40.14
C PRO A 339 28.20 28.81 -40.86
N SER A 340 27.10 28.07 -41.02
CA SER A 340 25.86 28.52 -41.64
C SER A 340 25.21 29.66 -40.86
N LEU A 341 24.37 30.46 -41.52
CA LEU A 341 23.61 31.53 -40.83
C LEU A 341 22.70 30.96 -39.74
N ALA A 342 22.10 29.80 -39.97
CA ALA A 342 21.25 29.14 -38.96
C ALA A 342 22.04 28.69 -37.73
N LEU A 343 23.26 28.16 -37.91
CA LEU A 343 24.16 27.83 -36.81
C LEU A 343 24.55 29.08 -36.00
N ARG A 344 24.92 30.15 -36.70
CA ARG A 344 25.28 31.43 -36.06
C ARG A 344 24.11 32.00 -35.25
N ALA A 345 22.92 32.00 -35.80
CA ALA A 345 21.71 32.42 -35.11
C ALA A 345 21.43 31.54 -33.86
N GLY A 346 21.56 30.21 -33.98
CA GLY A 346 21.43 29.28 -32.87
C GLY A 346 22.43 29.55 -31.75
N LEU A 347 23.71 29.75 -32.06
CA LEU A 347 24.75 30.09 -31.09
C LEU A 347 24.46 31.41 -30.40
N LEU A 348 24.05 32.43 -31.15
CA LEU A 348 23.76 33.76 -30.58
C LEU A 348 22.53 33.75 -29.68
N PHE A 349 21.41 33.25 -30.16
CA PHE A 349 20.12 33.39 -29.44
C PHE A 349 19.89 32.30 -28.40
N ARG A 350 20.27 31.03 -28.68
CA ARG A 350 20.06 29.92 -27.76
C ARG A 350 21.16 29.78 -26.72
N CYS A 351 22.43 29.91 -27.16
CA CYS A 351 23.57 29.69 -26.28
C CYS A 351 24.10 30.97 -25.63
N GLY A 352 23.81 32.14 -26.21
CA GLY A 352 24.40 33.40 -25.78
C GLY A 352 25.89 33.50 -26.12
N ALA A 353 26.33 32.86 -27.19
CA ALA A 353 27.69 32.84 -27.69
C ALA A 353 27.83 33.73 -28.93
N TRP A 354 28.88 34.57 -28.99
CA TRP A 354 29.16 35.35 -30.18
C TRP A 354 29.81 34.47 -31.26
N PRO A 355 29.17 34.24 -32.42
CA PRO A 355 29.65 33.32 -33.45
C PRO A 355 30.74 33.94 -34.34
N GLY A 356 31.76 34.55 -33.71
CA GLY A 356 32.88 35.19 -34.40
C GLY A 356 34.05 34.25 -34.69
N LYS A 357 35.06 34.76 -35.45
CA LYS A 357 36.27 33.99 -35.80
C LYS A 357 36.99 33.42 -34.56
N ARG A 358 36.91 34.07 -33.40
CA ARG A 358 37.54 33.63 -32.13
C ARG A 358 36.92 32.36 -31.58
N LEU A 359 35.61 32.17 -31.69
CA LEU A 359 34.92 30.94 -31.25
C LEU A 359 35.35 29.74 -32.09
N PHE A 360 35.48 29.91 -33.39
CA PHE A 360 35.82 28.82 -34.31
C PHE A 360 37.34 28.65 -34.50
N ALA A 361 38.16 29.43 -33.86
CA ALA A 361 39.62 29.27 -33.91
C ALA A 361 40.11 27.98 -33.26
N ASP A 362 39.39 27.51 -32.23
CA ASP A 362 39.65 26.25 -31.51
C ASP A 362 38.50 25.24 -31.76
N ALA A 363 38.10 25.08 -33.01
CA ALA A 363 36.91 24.31 -33.42
C ALA A 363 36.85 22.87 -32.87
N GLU A 364 37.98 22.18 -32.87
CA GLU A 364 38.13 20.80 -32.38
C GLU A 364 37.87 20.69 -30.87
N LEU A 365 38.04 21.78 -30.13
CA LEU A 365 37.85 21.83 -28.69
C LEU A 365 36.38 22.03 -28.29
N LEU A 366 35.54 22.57 -29.17
CA LEU A 366 34.18 23.01 -28.80
C LEU A 366 33.27 21.89 -28.27
N PRO A 367 33.28 20.64 -28.78
CA PRO A 367 32.51 19.54 -28.18
C PRO A 367 32.96 19.21 -26.79
N ALA A 368 34.26 19.04 -26.58
CA ALA A 368 34.83 18.72 -25.25
C ALA A 368 34.67 19.88 -24.27
N TYR A 369 34.74 21.13 -24.72
CA TYR A 369 34.40 22.31 -23.93
C TYR A 369 32.93 22.28 -23.49
N ALA A 370 32.01 21.95 -24.40
CA ALA A 370 30.58 21.89 -24.11
C ALA A 370 30.27 20.83 -23.07
N ASP A 371 30.86 19.63 -23.20
CA ASP A 371 30.70 18.53 -22.25
C ASP A 371 31.21 18.92 -20.87
N ARG A 372 32.41 19.49 -20.76
CA ARG A 372 32.96 19.98 -19.51
C ARG A 372 32.08 21.04 -18.87
N LYS A 373 31.64 22.05 -19.63
CA LYS A 373 30.75 23.11 -19.12
C LYS A 373 29.39 22.59 -18.69
N PHE A 374 28.86 21.61 -19.38
CA PHE A 374 27.63 20.94 -18.97
C PHE A 374 27.76 20.33 -17.58
N TYR A 375 28.77 19.51 -17.35
CA TYR A 375 28.96 18.89 -16.04
C TYR A 375 29.28 19.88 -14.94
N GLU A 376 30.16 20.88 -15.20
CA GLU A 376 30.46 21.94 -14.22
C GLU A 376 29.19 22.67 -13.75
N THR A 377 28.39 23.14 -14.72
CA THR A 377 27.17 23.89 -14.41
C THR A 377 26.07 23.02 -13.83
N TYR A 378 25.90 21.81 -14.34
CA TYR A 378 24.90 20.87 -13.84
C TYR A 378 25.18 20.46 -12.38
N ILE A 379 26.41 20.14 -12.03
CA ILE A 379 26.82 19.81 -10.67
C ILE A 379 26.62 21.03 -9.73
N ALA A 380 26.91 22.22 -10.20
CA ALA A 380 26.69 23.46 -9.45
C ALA A 380 25.18 23.72 -9.22
N GLU A 381 24.33 23.53 -10.24
CA GLU A 381 22.88 23.65 -10.17
C GLU A 381 22.28 22.64 -9.19
N LEU A 382 22.70 21.37 -9.27
CA LEU A 382 22.27 20.32 -8.34
C LEU A 382 22.70 20.65 -6.91
N SER A 383 23.93 21.11 -6.71
CA SER A 383 24.46 21.48 -5.40
C SER A 383 23.71 22.66 -4.78
N ALA A 384 23.37 23.67 -5.60
CA ALA A 384 22.56 24.82 -5.16
C ALA A 384 21.14 24.40 -4.79
N ARG A 385 20.54 23.45 -5.53
CA ARG A 385 19.21 22.93 -5.23
C ARG A 385 19.21 22.08 -3.95
N ILE A 386 20.21 21.24 -3.76
CA ILE A 386 20.42 20.47 -2.52
C ILE A 386 20.57 21.40 -1.32
N ALA A 387 21.37 22.49 -1.45
CA ALA A 387 21.57 23.46 -0.37
C ALA A 387 20.29 24.21 0.00
N ARG A 388 19.42 24.49 -0.96
CA ARG A 388 18.11 25.13 -0.70
C ARG A 388 17.13 24.22 0.02
N LEU A 389 17.14 22.91 -0.29
CA LEU A 389 16.21 21.92 0.28
C LEU A 389 16.72 21.32 1.59
N GLY A 390 18.02 21.31 1.83
CA GLY A 390 18.68 20.58 2.92
C GLY A 390 19.24 21.49 4.00
N ALA A 391 18.40 22.26 4.72
CA ALA A 391 18.87 22.98 5.90
C ALA A 391 19.15 22.02 7.08
N PRO A 392 20.24 22.18 7.85
CA PRO A 392 20.63 21.27 8.96
C PRO A 392 19.60 21.15 10.10
N SER A 393 18.65 22.09 10.20
CA SER A 393 17.56 22.08 11.20
C SER A 393 16.50 20.99 10.97
N ASP A 394 16.53 20.31 9.82
CA ASP A 394 15.42 19.44 9.41
C ASP A 394 15.45 18.04 10.05
N GLU A 395 16.61 17.53 10.46
CA GLU A 395 16.69 16.19 11.06
C GLU A 395 16.08 16.15 12.48
N GLN A 396 16.34 17.17 13.28
CA GLN A 396 15.79 17.27 14.63
C GLN A 396 14.28 17.56 14.60
N ARG A 397 13.86 18.42 13.66
CA ARG A 397 12.45 18.69 13.38
C ARG A 397 11.72 17.45 12.86
N ALA A 398 12.36 16.67 11.99
CA ALA A 398 11.83 15.41 11.49
C ALA A 398 11.56 14.41 12.62
N LYS A 399 12.53 14.22 13.52
CA LYS A 399 12.37 13.35 14.70
C LYS A 399 11.22 13.81 15.59
N SER A 400 11.16 15.11 15.92
CA SER A 400 10.10 15.64 16.77
C SER A 400 8.70 15.52 16.15
N LEU A 401 8.57 15.68 14.84
CA LEU A 401 7.31 15.48 14.11
C LEU A 401 6.86 14.00 14.17
N ILE A 402 7.76 13.06 13.90
CA ILE A 402 7.47 11.63 13.93
C ILE A 402 7.09 11.18 15.35
N GLU A 403 7.79 11.67 16.38
CA GLU A 403 7.46 11.39 17.77
C GLU A 403 6.11 11.96 18.18
N ALA A 404 5.82 13.22 17.81
CA ALA A 404 4.53 13.85 18.06
C ALA A 404 3.39 13.08 17.38
N TYR A 405 3.60 12.67 16.14
CA TYR A 405 2.63 11.87 15.39
C TYR A 405 2.36 10.50 16.04
N GLY A 406 3.42 9.82 16.50
CA GLY A 406 3.32 8.57 17.24
C GLY A 406 2.49 8.71 18.52
N LYS A 407 2.78 9.73 19.34
CA LYS A 407 2.05 10.00 20.60
C LYS A 407 0.57 10.29 20.35
N VAL A 408 0.23 11.13 19.37
CA VAL A 408 -1.18 11.42 19.02
C VAL A 408 -1.87 10.17 18.47
N SER A 409 -1.19 9.39 17.64
CA SER A 409 -1.69 8.11 17.11
C SER A 409 -1.98 7.12 18.23
N GLU A 410 -1.08 6.99 19.18
CA GLU A 410 -1.22 6.09 20.34
C GLU A 410 -2.39 6.50 21.24
N ALA A 411 -2.52 7.80 21.56
CA ALA A 411 -3.62 8.30 22.36
C ALA A 411 -4.99 8.02 21.71
N LEU A 412 -5.13 8.26 20.42
CA LEU A 412 -6.36 7.98 19.68
C LEU A 412 -6.66 6.48 19.57
N PHE A 413 -5.62 5.64 19.40
CA PHE A 413 -5.76 4.20 19.36
C PHE A 413 -6.21 3.64 20.72
N ARG A 414 -5.61 4.10 21.82
CA ARG A 414 -5.99 3.73 23.18
C ARG A 414 -7.43 4.15 23.53
N ASP A 415 -7.85 5.38 23.16
CA ASP A 415 -9.24 5.83 23.36
C ASP A 415 -10.25 4.95 22.59
N MET A 416 -9.90 4.55 21.37
CA MET A 416 -10.76 3.65 20.59
C MET A 416 -10.89 2.27 21.25
N LEU A 417 -9.79 1.69 21.73
CA LEU A 417 -9.80 0.41 22.44
C LEU A 417 -10.65 0.47 23.70
N TYR A 418 -10.50 1.55 24.48
CA TYR A 418 -11.29 1.77 25.69
C TYR A 418 -12.79 1.82 25.39
N ARG A 419 -13.21 2.60 24.40
CA ARG A 419 -14.62 2.73 23.98
C ARG A 419 -15.20 1.43 23.44
N LYS A 420 -14.40 0.67 22.70
CA LYS A 420 -14.84 -0.65 22.22
C LYS A 420 -15.07 -1.60 23.39
N TYR A 421 -14.22 -1.56 24.38
CA TYR A 421 -14.37 -2.32 25.62
C TYR A 421 -15.63 -1.92 26.40
N GLU A 422 -15.87 -0.61 26.60
CA GLU A 422 -17.10 -0.12 27.25
C GLU A 422 -18.35 -0.68 26.57
N ARG A 423 -18.46 -0.54 25.26
CA ARG A 423 -19.62 -1.04 24.49
C ARG A 423 -19.81 -2.54 24.61
N LEU A 424 -18.74 -3.32 24.61
CA LEU A 424 -18.82 -4.76 24.76
C LEU A 424 -19.28 -5.16 26.16
N ASN A 425 -18.88 -4.44 27.18
CA ASN A 425 -19.32 -4.68 28.55
C ASN A 425 -20.79 -4.29 28.76
N GLU A 426 -21.23 -3.16 28.21
CA GLU A 426 -22.64 -2.77 28.21
C GLU A 426 -23.51 -3.83 27.54
N ALA A 427 -23.15 -4.31 26.35
CA ALA A 427 -23.87 -5.37 25.64
C ALA A 427 -23.92 -6.69 26.44
N ARG A 428 -22.81 -7.08 27.09
CA ARG A 428 -22.77 -8.27 27.98
C ARG A 428 -23.65 -8.14 29.20
N GLN A 429 -23.86 -6.94 29.71
CA GLN A 429 -24.75 -6.70 30.88
C GLN A 429 -26.21 -6.75 30.45
N GLU A 430 -26.56 -6.25 29.26
CA GLU A 430 -27.91 -6.32 28.69
C GLU A 430 -28.33 -7.77 28.35
N GLU A 431 -27.42 -8.62 27.91
CA GLU A 431 -27.67 -10.04 27.60
C GLU A 431 -27.80 -10.94 28.84
N ARG A 432 -27.46 -10.48 30.05
CA ARG A 432 -27.67 -11.26 31.29
C ARG A 432 -29.16 -11.21 31.64
N PRO A 433 -29.86 -12.38 31.67
CA PRO A 433 -31.25 -12.39 32.10
C PRO A 433 -31.34 -11.83 33.53
N PRO A 434 -32.39 -11.05 33.85
CA PRO A 434 -32.61 -10.65 35.21
C PRO A 434 -32.78 -11.91 36.09
N PHE A 435 -32.05 -11.97 37.19
CA PHE A 435 -32.11 -13.05 38.14
C PHE A 435 -33.51 -13.20 38.72
#